data_84904d8cbb70505f70e26800b20aeaa8
#
_entry.id   84904d8cbb70505f70e26800b20aeaa8
#
_cell.length_a   1.000
_cell.length_b   1.000
_cell.length_c   1.000
_cell.angle_alpha   90.00
_cell.angle_beta   90.00
_cell.angle_gamma   90.00
#
_symmetry.space_group_name_H-M   'P 1'
#
loop_
_entity.id
_entity.type
_entity.pdbx_description
1 polymer ?
#
loop_
_entity_poly.entity_id
_entity_poly.type
_entity_poly.pdbx_seq_one_letter_code
_entity_poly.pdbx_strand_id
1 'polypeptide(L)'
;DINLIPEECKDKASTLVVYTPAVPQEHAELTYFRENGFDIHKRSQVLGIITRSSKGLCVAGTHGKTTTSTMAAHLLHQSHVGCIAFLGGISKNYGTNLLLSATSPYTVIEADEFDRSFHWLSPWMSVITATDPDHLDIYGTKEAYLESFRHYTTLIQPGGALILHKGLEMQADVQPGVATYTYSRNEGDFHAENIRIGNGEIFIDFVAPDTRINDIQLGVPVSINIENGVAAMALAHLSGATDEEIKQGMASFRGVDRRFDFKLKNDRIVFLSDYAHHPAEIAQSVKSVRELYQDKKITVIFQPHLYTRTRD
;
A
#
# COMPACT_ATOMS: atom_id res chain seq x y z
N ASP A 1 8.34 30.92 3.42
CA ASP A 1 9.05 32.20 3.58
C ASP A 1 10.50 31.91 3.98
N ILE A 2 11.45 32.28 3.11
CA ILE A 2 12.91 32.04 3.31
C ILE A 2 13.46 32.65 4.62
N ASN A 3 12.79 33.67 5.16
CA ASN A 3 13.16 34.28 6.45
C ASN A 3 12.77 33.40 7.65
N LEU A 4 11.96 32.37 7.42
CA LEU A 4 11.53 31.43 8.46
C LEU A 4 12.36 30.13 8.46
N ILE A 5 13.36 30.01 7.55
CA ILE A 5 14.26 28.85 7.56
C ILE A 5 15.10 28.90 8.85
N PRO A 6 15.03 27.88 9.71
CA PRO A 6 15.83 27.84 10.93
C PRO A 6 17.34 27.90 10.63
N GLU A 7 18.11 28.53 11.52
CA GLU A 7 19.55 28.69 11.29
C GLU A 7 20.30 27.36 11.21
N GLU A 8 19.86 26.36 11.99
CA GLU A 8 20.39 25.00 11.94
C GLU A 8 20.17 24.31 10.60
N CYS A 9 19.15 24.69 9.83
CA CYS A 9 18.87 24.17 8.48
C CYS A 9 19.68 24.88 7.38
N LYS A 10 20.46 25.89 7.71
CA LYS A 10 21.31 26.64 6.76
C LYS A 10 22.72 26.06 6.64
N ASP A 11 23.08 25.11 7.48
CA ASP A 11 24.37 24.40 7.36
C ASP A 11 24.23 23.21 6.37
N LYS A 12 24.88 23.34 5.22
CA LYS A 12 24.86 22.34 4.15
C LYS A 12 25.45 20.98 4.55
N ALA A 13 26.39 20.96 5.49
CA ALA A 13 27.09 19.74 5.87
C ALA A 13 26.18 18.79 6.69
N SER A 14 25.19 19.35 7.37
CA SER A 14 24.27 18.63 8.24
C SER A 14 22.82 18.62 7.75
N THR A 15 22.52 19.26 6.61
CA THR A 15 21.14 19.43 6.11
C THR A 15 20.91 18.67 4.81
N LEU A 16 19.97 17.72 4.85
CA LEU A 16 19.38 17.08 3.69
C LEU A 16 18.00 17.68 3.42
N VAL A 17 17.80 18.20 2.22
CA VAL A 17 16.51 18.76 1.82
C VAL A 17 15.68 17.71 1.10
N VAL A 18 14.49 17.40 1.62
CA VAL A 18 13.58 16.42 1.02
C VAL A 18 12.27 17.10 0.65
N TYR A 19 11.85 16.93 -0.60
CA TYR A 19 10.59 17.50 -1.09
C TYR A 19 9.71 16.47 -1.80
N THR A 20 8.42 16.80 -1.96
CA THR A 20 7.46 16.00 -2.72
C THR A 20 7.07 16.72 -4.01
N PRO A 21 6.54 15.99 -5.03
CA PRO A 21 6.03 16.62 -6.26
C PRO A 21 4.93 17.68 -6.05
N ALA A 22 4.25 17.65 -4.89
CA ALA A 22 3.25 18.65 -4.53
C ALA A 22 3.84 20.06 -4.25
N VAL A 23 5.16 20.15 -4.01
CA VAL A 23 5.84 21.43 -3.82
C VAL A 23 6.15 22.03 -5.20
N PRO A 24 5.61 23.23 -5.54
CA PRO A 24 5.91 23.90 -6.80
C PRO A 24 7.41 24.13 -6.98
N GLN A 25 7.89 24.04 -8.22
CA GLN A 25 9.33 24.22 -8.52
C GLN A 25 9.84 25.62 -8.17
N GLU A 26 8.94 26.62 -8.22
CA GLU A 26 9.20 28.01 -7.90
C GLU A 26 9.01 28.35 -6.41
N HIS A 27 8.77 27.33 -5.56
CA HIS A 27 8.60 27.54 -4.12
C HIS A 27 9.85 28.19 -3.52
N ALA A 28 9.67 29.32 -2.82
CA ALA A 28 10.78 30.17 -2.40
C ALA A 28 11.85 29.45 -1.57
N GLU A 29 11.44 28.56 -0.65
CA GLU A 29 12.39 27.77 0.16
C GLU A 29 13.13 26.74 -0.69
N LEU A 30 12.44 26.05 -1.60
CA LEU A 30 13.08 25.08 -2.49
C LEU A 30 14.09 25.77 -3.42
N THR A 31 13.74 26.96 -3.94
CA THR A 31 14.63 27.80 -4.74
C THR A 31 15.85 28.22 -3.95
N TYR A 32 15.66 28.69 -2.71
CA TYR A 32 16.75 29.06 -1.80
C TYR A 32 17.75 27.91 -1.63
N PHE A 33 17.28 26.73 -1.27
CA PHE A 33 18.16 25.56 -1.05
C PHE A 33 18.89 25.16 -2.34
N ARG A 34 18.21 25.20 -3.50
CA ARG A 34 18.80 24.89 -4.80
C ARG A 34 19.91 25.89 -5.18
N GLU A 35 19.62 27.17 -5.10
CA GLU A 35 20.58 28.25 -5.46
C GLU A 35 21.80 28.27 -4.51
N ASN A 36 21.61 27.88 -3.27
CA ASN A 36 22.67 27.76 -2.30
C ASN A 36 23.40 26.40 -2.33
N GLY A 37 23.08 25.50 -3.26
CA GLY A 37 23.80 24.25 -3.50
C GLY A 37 23.68 23.23 -2.35
N PHE A 38 22.50 23.10 -1.75
CA PHE A 38 22.19 22.04 -0.79
C PHE A 38 21.96 20.70 -1.49
N ASP A 39 22.12 19.61 -0.74
CA ASP A 39 21.74 18.26 -1.19
C ASP A 39 20.22 18.14 -1.15
N ILE A 40 19.59 18.01 -2.32
CA ILE A 40 18.13 18.04 -2.49
C ILE A 40 17.65 16.78 -3.18
N HIS A 41 16.75 16.06 -2.52
CA HIS A 41 16.15 14.84 -3.05
C HIS A 41 14.64 14.87 -3.05
N LYS A 42 14.03 14.23 -4.03
CA LYS A 42 12.62 13.85 -3.93
C LYS A 42 12.44 12.79 -2.82
N ARG A 43 11.29 12.80 -2.14
CA ARG A 43 10.96 11.79 -1.13
C ARG A 43 11.14 10.35 -1.68
N SER A 44 10.75 10.11 -2.93
CA SER A 44 10.93 8.81 -3.59
C SER A 44 12.39 8.39 -3.74
N GLN A 45 13.31 9.34 -3.98
CA GLN A 45 14.74 9.07 -4.04
C GLN A 45 15.30 8.66 -2.68
N VAL A 46 14.85 9.33 -1.59
CA VAL A 46 15.23 8.97 -0.22
C VAL A 46 14.72 7.59 0.14
N LEU A 47 13.47 7.26 -0.21
CA LEU A 47 12.94 5.89 -0.06
C LEU A 47 13.77 4.87 -0.85
N GLY A 48 14.25 5.24 -2.04
CA GLY A 48 15.18 4.43 -2.82
C GLY A 48 16.50 4.18 -2.10
N ILE A 49 17.07 5.18 -1.42
CA ILE A 49 18.27 5.02 -0.60
C ILE A 49 18.00 4.02 0.55
N ILE A 50 16.87 4.15 1.23
CA ILE A 50 16.48 3.26 2.32
C ILE A 50 16.32 1.81 1.83
N THR A 51 15.65 1.59 0.70
CA THR A 51 15.45 0.22 0.16
C THR A 51 16.74 -0.43 -0.35
N ARG A 52 17.77 0.33 -0.67
CA ARG A 52 19.10 -0.24 -0.96
C ARG A 52 19.85 -0.73 0.28
N SER A 53 19.54 -0.20 1.45
CA SER A 53 20.16 -0.57 2.72
C SER A 53 19.33 -1.53 3.58
N SER A 54 18.15 -1.93 3.10
CA SER A 54 17.22 -2.83 3.79
C SER A 54 16.53 -3.75 2.79
N LYS A 55 15.81 -4.75 3.28
CA LYS A 55 14.94 -5.61 2.46
C LYS A 55 13.59 -4.90 2.22
N GLY A 56 13.48 -4.18 1.11
CA GLY A 56 12.25 -3.45 0.75
C GLY A 56 11.10 -4.40 0.43
N LEU A 57 10.01 -4.32 1.18
CA LEU A 57 8.74 -4.97 0.92
C LEU A 57 7.81 -3.93 0.30
N CYS A 58 7.70 -3.93 -1.01
CA CYS A 58 7.06 -2.86 -1.76
C CYS A 58 5.67 -3.27 -2.24
N VAL A 59 4.68 -2.41 -2.09
CA VAL A 59 3.33 -2.64 -2.63
C VAL A 59 3.04 -1.61 -3.71
N ALA A 60 2.99 -2.06 -4.95
CA ALA A 60 2.70 -1.27 -6.14
C ALA A 60 1.31 -1.60 -6.70
N GLY A 61 0.82 -0.76 -7.61
CA GLY A 61 -0.43 -0.97 -8.33
C GLY A 61 -1.37 0.22 -8.26
N THR A 62 -2.33 0.31 -9.17
CA THR A 62 -3.27 1.43 -9.26
C THR A 62 -4.14 1.54 -8.02
N HIS A 63 -4.64 0.41 -7.51
CA HIS A 63 -5.55 0.34 -6.36
C HIS A 63 -5.01 -0.59 -5.26
N GLY A 64 -5.46 -0.40 -4.02
CA GLY A 64 -5.14 -1.29 -2.90
C GLY A 64 -3.79 -1.06 -2.21
N LYS A 65 -2.87 -0.26 -2.76
CA LYS A 65 -1.52 -0.02 -2.23
C LYS A 65 -1.50 0.31 -0.73
N THR A 66 -2.20 1.38 -0.34
CA THR A 66 -2.19 1.90 1.03
C THR A 66 -2.72 0.87 2.03
N THR A 67 -3.82 0.20 1.69
CA THR A 67 -4.41 -0.80 2.59
C THR A 67 -3.52 -2.02 2.72
N THR A 68 -3.03 -2.56 1.60
CA THR A 68 -2.16 -3.75 1.58
C THR A 68 -0.83 -3.48 2.29
N SER A 69 -0.17 -2.35 2.01
CA SER A 69 1.09 -2.01 2.68
C SER A 69 0.92 -1.78 4.18
N THR A 70 -0.17 -1.12 4.60
CA THR A 70 -0.45 -0.91 6.02
C THR A 70 -0.79 -2.23 6.73
N MET A 71 -1.51 -3.12 6.06
CA MET A 71 -1.84 -4.45 6.57
C MET A 71 -0.57 -5.31 6.70
N ALA A 72 0.29 -5.36 5.68
CA ALA A 72 1.57 -6.07 5.73
C ALA A 72 2.49 -5.51 6.84
N ALA A 73 2.56 -4.17 6.96
CA ALA A 73 3.31 -3.53 8.03
C ALA A 73 2.78 -3.90 9.42
N HIS A 74 1.45 -3.97 9.59
CA HIS A 74 0.85 -4.39 10.86
C HIS A 74 1.17 -5.84 11.18
N LEU A 75 1.03 -6.75 10.21
CA LEU A 75 1.35 -8.17 10.38
C LEU A 75 2.80 -8.38 10.82
N LEU A 76 3.73 -7.68 10.18
CA LEU A 76 5.15 -7.79 10.51
C LEU A 76 5.50 -7.09 11.83
N HIS A 77 5.01 -5.87 12.05
CA HIS A 77 5.37 -5.07 13.21
C HIS A 77 4.93 -5.71 14.53
N GLN A 78 3.80 -6.39 14.55
CA GLN A 78 3.30 -7.13 15.72
C GLN A 78 3.88 -8.54 15.86
N SER A 79 4.55 -9.07 14.83
CA SER A 79 5.23 -10.37 14.85
C SER A 79 6.67 -10.26 15.35
N HIS A 80 7.32 -11.40 15.58
CA HIS A 80 8.73 -11.45 15.92
C HIS A 80 9.67 -10.91 14.83
N VAL A 81 9.19 -10.82 13.58
CA VAL A 81 9.95 -10.34 12.42
C VAL A 81 10.19 -8.82 12.50
N GLY A 82 9.18 -8.07 12.93
CA GLY A 82 9.22 -6.61 12.94
C GLY A 82 9.33 -6.00 11.54
N CYS A 83 9.20 -4.68 11.46
CA CYS A 83 9.52 -3.91 10.25
C CYS A 83 9.69 -2.42 10.55
N ILE A 84 10.41 -1.72 9.68
CA ILE A 84 10.25 -0.28 9.45
C ILE A 84 9.13 -0.12 8.42
N ALA A 85 8.30 0.92 8.49
CA ALA A 85 7.28 1.14 7.47
C ALA A 85 7.07 2.63 7.16
N PHE A 86 6.98 2.95 5.87
CA PHE A 86 6.59 4.25 5.33
C PHE A 86 5.26 4.08 4.58
N LEU A 87 4.17 4.47 5.23
CA LEU A 87 2.81 4.20 4.79
C LEU A 87 2.19 5.41 4.08
N GLY A 88 1.33 5.15 3.11
CA GLY A 88 0.59 6.18 2.38
C GLY A 88 -0.57 6.82 3.16
N GLY A 89 -0.94 6.28 4.33
CA GLY A 89 -2.00 6.77 5.20
C GLY A 89 -1.71 6.49 6.68
N ILE A 90 -2.47 7.16 7.55
CA ILE A 90 -2.33 6.97 9.00
C ILE A 90 -2.92 5.61 9.40
N SER A 91 -2.09 4.73 9.97
CA SER A 91 -2.55 3.46 10.53
C SER A 91 -3.38 3.70 11.79
N LYS A 92 -4.57 3.13 11.86
CA LYS A 92 -5.44 3.23 13.05
C LYS A 92 -4.93 2.40 14.24
N ASN A 93 -4.09 1.42 13.99
CA ASN A 93 -3.44 0.66 15.06
C ASN A 93 -2.39 1.49 15.80
N TYR A 94 -1.71 2.39 15.10
CA TYR A 94 -0.53 3.08 15.63
C TYR A 94 -0.66 4.61 15.68
N GLY A 95 -1.67 5.20 15.03
CA GLY A 95 -1.87 6.66 14.97
C GLY A 95 -0.81 7.41 14.17
N THR A 96 -0.07 6.71 13.31
CA THR A 96 1.02 7.26 12.50
C THR A 96 1.13 6.56 11.16
N ASN A 97 1.87 7.15 10.23
CA ASN A 97 2.26 6.55 8.96
C ASN A 97 3.75 6.15 8.90
N LEU A 98 4.43 6.21 10.04
CA LEU A 98 5.83 5.80 10.19
C LEU A 98 5.94 4.79 11.33
N LEU A 99 6.43 3.59 11.04
CA LEU A 99 6.82 2.61 12.04
C LEU A 99 8.34 2.44 12.03
N LEU A 100 8.93 2.29 13.20
CA LEU A 100 10.37 2.11 13.35
C LEU A 100 10.67 0.77 14.02
N SER A 101 11.77 0.17 13.62
CA SER A 101 12.35 -1.01 14.24
C SER A 101 13.86 -0.86 14.31
N ALA A 102 14.46 -1.18 15.43
CA ALA A 102 15.91 -1.15 15.60
C ALA A 102 16.60 -2.42 15.09
N THR A 103 15.87 -3.49 14.86
CA THR A 103 16.45 -4.82 14.60
C THR A 103 15.99 -5.47 13.32
N SER A 104 14.82 -5.09 12.78
CA SER A 104 14.29 -5.72 11.57
C SER A 104 15.05 -5.29 10.33
N PRO A 105 15.40 -6.23 9.44
CA PRO A 105 15.98 -5.91 8.14
C PRO A 105 14.93 -5.44 7.12
N TYR A 106 13.64 -5.54 7.43
CA TYR A 106 12.56 -5.28 6.48
C TYR A 106 12.04 -3.84 6.56
N THR A 107 11.79 -3.26 5.39
CA THR A 107 11.14 -1.96 5.26
C THR A 107 9.93 -2.06 4.34
N VAL A 108 8.73 -1.86 4.88
CA VAL A 108 7.48 -1.84 4.11
C VAL A 108 7.26 -0.46 3.51
N ILE A 109 7.03 -0.42 2.20
CA ILE A 109 6.88 0.84 1.44
C ILE A 109 5.71 0.73 0.47
N GLU A 110 4.88 1.76 0.43
CA GLU A 110 3.96 1.98 -0.67
C GLU A 110 4.74 2.47 -1.90
N ALA A 111 4.79 1.64 -2.95
CA ALA A 111 5.50 1.91 -4.19
C ALA A 111 4.58 2.67 -5.16
N ASP A 112 4.65 3.99 -5.09
CA ASP A 112 3.78 4.89 -5.85
C ASP A 112 4.24 4.99 -7.31
N GLU A 113 3.35 4.66 -8.25
CA GLU A 113 3.57 4.77 -9.68
C GLU A 113 3.50 6.22 -10.19
N PHE A 114 2.87 7.12 -9.43
CA PHE A 114 2.80 8.53 -9.81
C PHE A 114 4.20 9.11 -10.08
N ASP A 115 4.35 9.83 -11.20
CA ASP A 115 5.64 10.40 -11.65
C ASP A 115 6.79 9.35 -11.71
N ARG A 116 6.46 8.07 -11.92
CA ARG A 116 7.42 6.95 -11.90
C ARG A 116 8.26 6.88 -10.63
N SER A 117 7.72 7.36 -9.51
CA SER A 117 8.41 7.39 -8.22
C SER A 117 8.91 6.04 -7.76
N PHE A 118 8.18 4.96 -8.06
CA PHE A 118 8.57 3.59 -7.72
C PHE A 118 9.83 3.08 -8.45
N HIS A 119 10.29 3.74 -9.53
CA HIS A 119 11.54 3.38 -10.21
C HIS A 119 12.81 3.71 -9.40
N TRP A 120 12.69 4.52 -8.36
CA TRP A 120 13.81 4.79 -7.45
C TRP A 120 14.05 3.67 -6.43
N LEU A 121 13.07 2.81 -6.23
CA LEU A 121 13.11 1.74 -5.22
C LEU A 121 14.01 0.58 -5.68
N SER A 122 14.48 -0.18 -4.69
CA SER A 122 15.18 -1.45 -4.88
C SER A 122 14.45 -2.55 -4.08
N PRO A 123 13.33 -3.06 -4.59
CA PRO A 123 12.51 -4.01 -3.84
C PRO A 123 13.25 -5.33 -3.58
N TRP A 124 13.15 -5.87 -2.37
CA TRP A 124 13.45 -7.26 -2.08
C TRP A 124 12.27 -8.14 -2.46
N MET A 125 11.08 -7.78 -1.99
CA MET A 125 9.83 -8.38 -2.45
C MET A 125 8.87 -7.28 -2.91
N SER A 126 8.05 -7.60 -3.90
CA SER A 126 7.01 -6.67 -4.35
C SER A 126 5.70 -7.38 -4.62
N VAL A 127 4.61 -6.74 -4.20
CA VAL A 127 3.25 -7.05 -4.64
C VAL A 127 2.85 -6.05 -5.71
N ILE A 128 2.21 -6.51 -6.79
CA ILE A 128 1.50 -5.66 -7.75
C ILE A 128 0.01 -6.00 -7.67
N THR A 129 -0.79 -5.03 -7.21
CA THR A 129 -2.21 -5.25 -6.90
C THR A 129 -3.14 -5.05 -8.09
N ALA A 130 -2.87 -4.05 -8.91
CA ALA A 130 -3.65 -3.69 -10.09
C ALA A 130 -2.79 -2.89 -11.07
N THR A 131 -3.15 -2.91 -12.36
CA THR A 131 -2.49 -2.12 -13.41
C THR A 131 -3.50 -1.45 -14.33
N ASP A 132 -4.68 -1.10 -13.79
CA ASP A 132 -5.66 -0.29 -14.51
C ASP A 132 -5.06 1.07 -14.84
N PRO A 133 -5.21 1.56 -16.08
CA PRO A 133 -4.60 2.82 -16.48
C PRO A 133 -5.06 3.99 -15.61
N ASP A 134 -4.13 4.67 -14.98
CA ASP A 134 -4.31 5.91 -14.23
C ASP A 134 -3.19 6.89 -14.62
N HIS A 135 -3.33 8.15 -14.25
CA HIS A 135 -2.32 9.18 -14.51
C HIS A 135 -1.88 9.28 -15.99
N LEU A 136 -2.83 9.13 -16.92
CA LEU A 136 -2.54 9.20 -18.37
C LEU A 136 -2.04 10.57 -18.82
N ASP A 137 -2.27 11.61 -18.04
CA ASP A 137 -1.64 12.94 -18.18
C ASP A 137 -0.11 12.89 -18.04
N ILE A 138 0.44 11.93 -17.27
CA ILE A 138 1.87 11.70 -17.07
C ILE A 138 2.41 10.63 -18.02
N TYR A 139 1.67 9.55 -18.20
CA TYR A 139 2.10 8.38 -18.96
C TYR A 139 1.81 8.49 -20.46
N GLY A 140 0.79 9.25 -20.85
CA GLY A 140 0.35 9.44 -22.23
C GLY A 140 -0.52 8.30 -22.75
N THR A 141 -0.11 7.03 -22.62
CA THR A 141 -0.85 5.86 -23.09
C THR A 141 -0.88 4.72 -22.08
N LYS A 142 -1.84 3.80 -22.23
CA LYS A 142 -1.92 2.56 -21.45
C LYS A 142 -0.64 1.72 -21.60
N GLU A 143 -0.11 1.63 -22.78
CA GLU A 143 1.10 0.84 -23.08
C GLU A 143 2.30 1.38 -22.32
N ALA A 144 2.48 2.72 -22.30
CA ALA A 144 3.55 3.36 -21.53
C ALA A 144 3.38 3.19 -20.02
N TYR A 145 2.13 3.16 -19.54
CA TYR A 145 1.81 2.84 -18.16
C TYR A 145 2.21 1.41 -17.77
N LEU A 146 1.79 0.42 -18.58
CA LEU A 146 2.14 -0.99 -18.36
C LEU A 146 3.65 -1.25 -18.51
N GLU A 147 4.32 -0.59 -19.45
CA GLU A 147 5.78 -0.66 -19.61
C GLU A 147 6.52 -0.12 -18.38
N SER A 148 5.97 0.91 -17.71
CA SER A 148 6.52 1.43 -16.46
C SER A 148 6.47 0.40 -15.32
N PHE A 149 5.37 -0.38 -15.23
CA PHE A 149 5.30 -1.51 -14.29
C PHE A 149 6.24 -2.65 -14.69
N ARG A 150 6.33 -2.98 -15.99
CA ARG A 150 7.29 -3.97 -16.48
C ARG A 150 8.72 -3.59 -16.07
N HIS A 151 9.12 -2.34 -16.33
CA HIS A 151 10.42 -1.84 -15.88
C HIS A 151 10.59 -1.93 -14.36
N TYR A 152 9.56 -1.57 -13.58
CA TYR A 152 9.64 -1.70 -12.13
C TYR A 152 9.95 -3.14 -11.67
N THR A 153 9.43 -4.16 -12.35
CA THR A 153 9.72 -5.55 -11.98
C THR A 153 11.18 -5.95 -12.19
N THR A 154 11.91 -5.26 -13.08
CA THR A 154 13.35 -5.48 -13.27
C THR A 154 14.20 -5.01 -12.08
N LEU A 155 13.65 -4.15 -11.21
CA LEU A 155 14.33 -3.59 -10.05
C LEU A 155 14.31 -4.52 -8.83
N ILE A 156 13.53 -5.59 -8.87
CA ILE A 156 13.44 -6.56 -7.76
C ILE A 156 14.76 -7.32 -7.67
N GLN A 157 15.30 -7.37 -6.45
CA GLN A 157 16.62 -7.95 -6.21
C GLN A 157 16.63 -9.48 -6.30
N PRO A 158 17.69 -10.10 -6.84
CA PRO A 158 17.86 -11.54 -6.85
C PRO A 158 17.79 -12.14 -5.44
N GLY A 159 17.11 -13.27 -5.30
CA GLY A 159 16.81 -13.91 -4.02
C GLY A 159 15.54 -13.38 -3.34
N GLY A 160 14.94 -12.36 -3.89
CA GLY A 160 13.63 -11.83 -3.47
C GLY A 160 12.46 -12.46 -4.23
N ALA A 161 11.29 -11.79 -4.20
CA ALA A 161 10.07 -12.31 -4.82
C ALA A 161 9.18 -11.22 -5.42
N LEU A 162 8.49 -11.58 -6.50
CA LEU A 162 7.38 -10.83 -7.08
C LEU A 162 6.08 -11.60 -6.86
N ILE A 163 5.07 -10.91 -6.35
CA ILE A 163 3.72 -11.46 -6.10
C ILE A 163 2.74 -10.66 -6.96
N LEU A 164 2.20 -11.28 -7.98
CA LEU A 164 1.30 -10.64 -8.95
C LEU A 164 -0.16 -10.97 -8.67
N HIS A 165 -1.02 -9.98 -8.67
CA HIS A 165 -2.45 -10.23 -8.75
C HIS A 165 -2.78 -11.01 -10.04
N LYS A 166 -3.55 -12.08 -9.91
CA LYS A 166 -3.90 -12.91 -11.07
C LYS A 166 -4.81 -12.15 -12.04
N GLY A 167 -4.49 -12.22 -13.32
CA GLY A 167 -5.25 -11.55 -14.38
C GLY A 167 -4.74 -10.16 -14.76
N LEU A 168 -3.59 -9.71 -14.23
CA LEU A 168 -2.95 -8.49 -14.73
C LEU A 168 -2.55 -8.65 -16.19
N GLU A 169 -2.79 -7.62 -16.98
CA GLU A 169 -2.44 -7.61 -18.42
C GLU A 169 -0.94 -7.44 -18.67
N MET A 170 -0.18 -6.99 -17.67
CA MET A 170 1.25 -6.75 -17.79
C MET A 170 2.05 -8.06 -17.78
N GLN A 171 3.17 -8.09 -18.49
CA GLN A 171 4.19 -9.12 -18.38
C GLN A 171 5.31 -8.63 -17.49
N ALA A 172 5.65 -9.41 -16.46
CA ALA A 172 6.78 -9.11 -15.59
C ALA A 172 8.11 -9.45 -16.30
N ASP A 173 9.15 -8.67 -15.97
CA ASP A 173 10.52 -8.86 -16.46
C ASP A 173 11.46 -8.90 -15.25
N VAL A 174 11.47 -10.03 -14.55
CA VAL A 174 12.25 -10.18 -13.32
C VAL A 174 13.66 -10.70 -13.60
N GLN A 175 14.59 -10.31 -12.75
CA GLN A 175 15.97 -10.80 -12.82
C GLN A 175 16.06 -12.30 -12.48
N PRO A 176 17.08 -13.01 -12.98
CA PRO A 176 17.35 -14.38 -12.56
C PRO A 176 17.50 -14.47 -11.03
N GLY A 177 16.86 -15.49 -10.43
CA GLY A 177 16.88 -15.70 -8.98
C GLY A 177 15.78 -14.96 -8.21
N VAL A 178 14.88 -14.23 -8.88
CA VAL A 178 13.65 -13.69 -8.29
C VAL A 178 12.54 -14.73 -8.41
N ALA A 179 11.94 -15.14 -7.29
CA ALA A 179 10.76 -16.00 -7.28
C ALA A 179 9.54 -15.23 -7.75
N THR A 180 8.64 -15.89 -8.49
CA THR A 180 7.39 -15.25 -8.93
C THR A 180 6.21 -16.08 -8.46
N TYR A 181 5.24 -15.41 -7.83
CA TYR A 181 4.01 -15.96 -7.33
C TYR A 181 2.81 -15.20 -7.85
N THR A 182 1.67 -15.87 -7.88
CA THR A 182 0.37 -15.25 -8.17
C THR A 182 -0.51 -15.24 -6.94
N TYR A 183 -1.38 -14.25 -6.83
CA TYR A 183 -2.41 -14.22 -5.80
C TYR A 183 -3.73 -13.68 -6.33
N SER A 184 -4.80 -14.06 -5.70
CA SER A 184 -6.11 -13.43 -5.84
C SER A 184 -7.02 -13.81 -4.67
N ARG A 185 -8.27 -13.39 -4.74
CA ARG A 185 -9.28 -13.78 -3.76
C ARG A 185 -9.49 -15.29 -3.68
N ASN A 186 -9.51 -16.01 -4.82
CA ASN A 186 -9.99 -17.39 -4.88
C ASN A 186 -9.00 -18.37 -5.52
N GLU A 187 -7.91 -17.89 -6.10
CA GLU A 187 -7.00 -18.71 -6.88
C GLU A 187 -5.59 -18.08 -6.93
N GLY A 188 -4.61 -18.86 -7.36
CA GLY A 188 -3.20 -18.48 -7.38
C GLY A 188 -2.41 -19.24 -6.32
N ASP A 189 -1.11 -18.95 -6.24
CA ASP A 189 -0.23 -19.55 -5.24
C ASP A 189 -0.64 -19.14 -3.82
N PHE A 190 -1.13 -17.90 -3.68
CA PHE A 190 -1.74 -17.37 -2.46
C PHE A 190 -3.19 -17.01 -2.73
N HIS A 191 -4.12 -17.54 -1.95
CA HIS A 191 -5.54 -17.25 -2.11
C HIS A 191 -6.33 -17.51 -0.82
N ALA A 192 -7.60 -17.13 -0.83
CA ALA A 192 -8.53 -17.41 0.26
C ALA A 192 -9.47 -18.54 -0.13
N GLU A 193 -9.79 -19.39 0.85
CA GLU A 193 -10.83 -20.40 0.76
C GLU A 193 -11.83 -20.24 1.93
N ASN A 194 -12.92 -20.98 1.91
CA ASN A 194 -13.94 -21.00 2.96
C ASN A 194 -14.37 -19.59 3.42
N ILE A 195 -14.54 -18.67 2.45
CA ILE A 195 -14.92 -17.28 2.73
C ILE A 195 -16.33 -17.23 3.32
N ARG A 196 -16.44 -16.69 4.54
CA ARG A 196 -17.71 -16.51 5.26
C ARG A 196 -17.92 -15.03 5.55
N ILE A 197 -18.99 -14.47 5.02
CA ILE A 197 -19.35 -13.04 5.16
C ILE A 197 -20.72 -12.95 5.80
N GLY A 198 -20.83 -12.23 6.90
CA GLY A 198 -22.10 -11.98 7.57
C GLY A 198 -21.93 -11.34 8.94
N ASN A 199 -23.00 -10.74 9.45
CA ASN A 199 -23.06 -10.11 10.77
C ASN A 199 -21.96 -9.05 11.02
N GLY A 200 -21.50 -8.39 9.94
CA GLY A 200 -20.44 -7.40 10.02
C GLY A 200 -19.04 -7.99 10.24
N GLU A 201 -18.84 -9.28 9.93
CA GLU A 201 -17.58 -10.01 10.04
C GLU A 201 -17.25 -10.74 8.75
N ILE A 202 -15.96 -10.97 8.51
CA ILE A 202 -15.46 -11.82 7.43
C ILE A 202 -14.42 -12.76 8.02
N PHE A 203 -14.58 -14.06 7.74
CA PHE A 203 -13.61 -15.10 8.03
C PHE A 203 -13.18 -15.78 6.75
N ILE A 204 -11.91 -16.14 6.67
CA ILE A 204 -11.31 -16.84 5.53
C ILE A 204 -10.32 -17.90 6.01
N ASP A 205 -10.02 -18.86 5.15
CA ASP A 205 -8.80 -19.65 5.23
C ASP A 205 -7.79 -19.07 4.24
N PHE A 206 -6.56 -18.83 4.68
CA PHE A 206 -5.47 -18.43 3.81
C PHE A 206 -4.70 -19.65 3.34
N VAL A 207 -4.48 -19.76 2.05
CA VAL A 207 -3.73 -20.85 1.40
C VAL A 207 -2.47 -20.27 0.78
N ALA A 208 -1.34 -20.88 1.11
CA ALA A 208 -0.02 -20.61 0.55
C ALA A 208 0.54 -21.93 -0.05
N PRO A 209 1.62 -21.88 -0.84
CA PRO A 209 2.20 -23.09 -1.46
C PRO A 209 2.59 -24.21 -0.47
N ASP A 210 2.92 -23.83 0.76
CA ASP A 210 3.48 -24.73 1.79
C ASP A 210 2.68 -24.76 3.09
N THR A 211 1.64 -23.93 3.24
CA THR A 211 0.81 -23.89 4.45
C THR A 211 -0.63 -23.49 4.18
N ARG A 212 -1.49 -23.77 5.18
CA ARG A 212 -2.87 -23.31 5.22
C ARG A 212 -3.20 -22.82 6.61
N ILE A 213 -3.62 -21.57 6.72
CA ILE A 213 -4.04 -20.96 7.97
C ILE A 213 -5.57 -20.86 7.97
N ASN A 214 -6.20 -21.63 8.86
CA ASN A 214 -7.66 -21.69 8.90
C ASN A 214 -8.25 -20.62 9.82
N ASP A 215 -9.47 -20.18 9.46
CA ASP A 215 -10.34 -19.41 10.33
C ASP A 215 -9.74 -18.07 10.74
N ILE A 216 -9.24 -17.32 9.76
CA ILE A 216 -8.70 -15.98 9.95
C ILE A 216 -9.83 -14.96 9.92
N GLN A 217 -9.99 -14.19 10.99
CA GLN A 217 -10.88 -13.03 11.04
C GLN A 217 -10.22 -11.82 10.41
N LEU A 218 -10.92 -11.13 9.50
CA LEU A 218 -10.46 -9.84 8.99
C LEU A 218 -10.86 -8.72 9.94
N GLY A 219 -9.92 -8.02 10.54
CA GLY A 219 -10.18 -6.93 11.49
C GLY A 219 -10.94 -5.75 10.87
N VAL A 220 -10.77 -5.51 9.56
CA VAL A 220 -11.60 -4.59 8.76
C VAL A 220 -12.38 -5.42 7.74
N PRO A 221 -13.60 -5.85 8.09
CA PRO A 221 -14.37 -6.81 7.32
C PRO A 221 -15.05 -6.15 6.12
N VAL A 222 -14.33 -6.01 5.03
CA VAL A 222 -14.83 -5.51 3.74
C VAL A 222 -14.33 -6.41 2.62
N SER A 223 -15.18 -6.73 1.64
CA SER A 223 -14.90 -7.75 0.63
C SER A 223 -13.58 -7.52 -0.13
N ILE A 224 -13.24 -6.27 -0.44
CA ILE A 224 -11.96 -5.95 -1.09
C ILE A 224 -10.74 -6.27 -0.21
N ASN A 225 -10.91 -6.27 1.11
CA ASN A 225 -9.83 -6.60 2.04
C ASN A 225 -9.52 -8.10 2.10
N ILE A 226 -10.32 -8.96 1.50
CA ILE A 226 -9.97 -10.36 1.31
C ILE A 226 -8.72 -10.43 0.41
N GLU A 227 -8.76 -9.77 -0.74
CA GLU A 227 -7.64 -9.72 -1.68
C GLU A 227 -6.42 -8.96 -1.12
N ASN A 228 -6.66 -7.76 -0.56
CA ASN A 228 -5.60 -6.99 0.11
C ASN A 228 -4.95 -7.79 1.24
N GLY A 229 -5.76 -8.56 1.99
CA GLY A 229 -5.33 -9.44 3.07
C GLY A 229 -4.49 -10.61 2.57
N VAL A 230 -4.91 -11.27 1.50
CA VAL A 230 -4.13 -12.35 0.88
C VAL A 230 -2.74 -11.85 0.48
N ALA A 231 -2.66 -10.69 -0.18
CA ALA A 231 -1.40 -10.08 -0.58
C ALA A 231 -0.51 -9.72 0.63
N ALA A 232 -1.10 -9.13 1.67
CA ALA A 232 -0.37 -8.76 2.89
C ALA A 232 0.12 -9.99 3.67
N MET A 233 -0.71 -11.02 3.77
CA MET A 233 -0.35 -12.31 4.41
C MET A 233 0.74 -13.04 3.61
N ALA A 234 0.70 -12.98 2.27
CA ALA A 234 1.76 -13.54 1.43
C ALA A 234 3.12 -12.86 1.71
N LEU A 235 3.17 -11.52 1.80
CA LEU A 235 4.38 -10.80 2.20
C LEU A 235 4.85 -11.19 3.59
N ALA A 236 3.95 -11.26 4.57
CA ALA A 236 4.29 -11.61 5.95
C ALA A 236 4.81 -13.06 6.05
N HIS A 237 4.15 -14.01 5.38
CA HIS A 237 4.54 -15.41 5.32
C HIS A 237 5.95 -15.59 4.70
N LEU A 238 6.19 -15.01 3.52
CA LEU A 238 7.49 -15.05 2.85
C LEU A 238 8.60 -14.32 3.63
N SER A 239 8.22 -13.40 4.53
CA SER A 239 9.17 -12.72 5.43
C SER A 239 9.46 -13.51 6.71
N GLY A 240 8.76 -14.63 6.95
CA GLY A 240 8.99 -15.55 8.07
C GLY A 240 8.07 -15.36 9.28
N ALA A 241 7.00 -14.58 9.17
CA ALA A 241 5.97 -14.52 10.23
C ALA A 241 5.29 -15.90 10.37
N THR A 242 5.04 -16.32 11.60
CA THR A 242 4.36 -17.59 11.87
C THR A 242 2.88 -17.53 11.55
N ASP A 243 2.26 -18.69 11.31
CA ASP A 243 0.83 -18.81 11.04
C ASP A 243 -0.03 -18.15 12.14
N GLU A 244 0.34 -18.35 13.39
CA GLU A 244 -0.37 -17.76 14.52
C GLU A 244 -0.22 -16.23 14.58
N GLU A 245 0.96 -15.69 14.31
CA GLU A 245 1.19 -14.24 14.23
C GLU A 245 0.39 -13.61 13.08
N ILE A 246 0.34 -14.27 11.92
CA ILE A 246 -0.47 -13.81 10.79
C ILE A 246 -1.95 -13.78 11.17
N LYS A 247 -2.46 -14.84 11.80
CA LYS A 247 -3.85 -14.94 12.22
C LYS A 247 -4.22 -13.87 13.24
N GLN A 248 -3.42 -13.68 14.27
CA GLN A 248 -3.62 -12.66 15.30
C GLN A 248 -3.51 -11.23 14.73
N GLY A 249 -2.52 -11.01 13.86
CA GLY A 249 -2.32 -9.74 13.19
C GLY A 249 -3.52 -9.36 12.31
N MET A 250 -4.05 -10.28 11.51
CA MET A 250 -5.22 -10.01 10.70
C MET A 250 -6.46 -9.66 11.53
N ALA A 251 -6.69 -10.37 12.63
CA ALA A 251 -7.82 -10.11 13.53
C ALA A 251 -7.69 -8.74 14.25
N SER A 252 -6.48 -8.33 14.59
CA SER A 252 -6.21 -7.08 15.30
C SER A 252 -6.04 -5.85 14.39
N PHE A 253 -6.01 -6.00 13.08
CA PHE A 253 -5.90 -4.89 12.13
C PHE A 253 -7.10 -3.96 12.19
N ARG A 254 -6.88 -2.66 12.37
CA ARG A 254 -7.94 -1.66 12.53
C ARG A 254 -8.13 -0.75 11.31
N GLY A 255 -7.30 -0.95 10.27
CA GLY A 255 -7.41 -0.18 9.03
C GLY A 255 -6.55 1.08 8.99
N VAL A 256 -6.88 1.89 8.00
CA VAL A 256 -6.25 3.17 7.69
C VAL A 256 -7.31 4.27 7.77
N ASP A 257 -6.94 5.45 8.26
CA ASP A 257 -7.84 6.59 8.25
C ASP A 257 -8.39 6.87 6.85
N ARG A 258 -9.69 7.09 6.76
CA ARG A 258 -10.41 7.36 5.50
C ARG A 258 -10.38 6.20 4.47
N ARG A 259 -10.04 4.98 4.86
CA ARG A 259 -10.11 3.79 4.00
C ARG A 259 -11.07 2.79 4.63
N PHE A 260 -12.33 2.79 4.19
CA PHE A 260 -13.41 2.02 4.79
C PHE A 260 -13.44 2.12 6.32
N ASP A 261 -13.34 3.34 6.80
CA ASP A 261 -13.06 3.68 8.18
C ASP A 261 -14.36 3.76 9.00
N PHE A 262 -14.59 2.78 9.86
CA PHE A 262 -15.73 2.74 10.77
C PHE A 262 -15.58 3.81 11.86
N LYS A 263 -16.36 4.88 11.75
CA LYS A 263 -16.42 5.96 12.74
C LYS A 263 -17.42 5.67 13.86
N LEU A 264 -18.49 4.92 13.54
CA LEU A 264 -19.48 4.43 14.51
C LEU A 264 -20.00 3.07 14.02
N LYS A 265 -20.05 2.09 14.93
CA LYS A 265 -20.65 0.79 14.66
C LYS A 265 -21.44 0.35 15.89
N ASN A 266 -22.76 0.24 15.74
CA ASN A 266 -23.66 -0.35 16.74
C ASN A 266 -24.83 -1.06 16.01
N ASP A 267 -25.74 -1.65 16.75
CA ASP A 267 -26.85 -2.43 16.19
C ASP A 267 -27.79 -1.60 15.30
N ARG A 268 -27.94 -0.31 15.57
CA ARG A 268 -28.87 0.58 14.85
C ARG A 268 -28.21 1.26 13.66
N ILE A 269 -26.99 1.77 13.83
CA ILE A 269 -26.31 2.66 12.88
C ILE A 269 -24.88 2.19 12.70
N VAL A 270 -24.48 2.10 11.43
CA VAL A 270 -23.08 1.99 11.03
C VAL A 270 -22.75 3.24 10.22
N PHE A 271 -21.74 3.98 10.66
CA PHE A 271 -21.21 5.15 9.96
C PHE A 271 -19.76 4.90 9.60
N LEU A 272 -19.46 4.98 8.33
CA LEU A 272 -18.11 4.80 7.81
C LEU A 272 -17.71 5.95 6.89
N SER A 273 -16.42 6.20 6.82
CA SER A 273 -15.79 7.18 5.93
C SER A 273 -14.85 6.44 4.99
N ASP A 274 -14.96 6.74 3.69
CA ASP A 274 -14.06 6.19 2.69
C ASP A 274 -13.50 7.30 1.80
N TYR A 275 -12.30 7.13 1.30
CA TYR A 275 -11.64 8.07 0.40
C TYR A 275 -11.92 7.74 -1.08
N ALA A 276 -12.79 6.77 -1.35
CA ALA A 276 -13.18 6.37 -2.69
C ALA A 276 -13.63 7.60 -3.50
N HIS A 277 -12.96 7.85 -4.60
CA HIS A 277 -13.20 9.00 -5.49
C HIS A 277 -13.28 8.62 -6.96
N HIS A 278 -12.81 7.44 -7.33
CA HIS A 278 -12.99 6.86 -8.65
C HIS A 278 -14.30 6.07 -8.70
N PRO A 279 -15.06 6.06 -9.83
CA PRO A 279 -16.33 5.34 -9.93
C PRO A 279 -16.26 3.86 -9.52
N ALA A 280 -15.21 3.16 -9.92
CA ALA A 280 -14.99 1.76 -9.56
C ALA A 280 -14.80 1.57 -8.04
N GLU A 281 -14.05 2.46 -7.38
CA GLU A 281 -13.84 2.43 -5.93
C GLU A 281 -15.15 2.68 -5.17
N ILE A 282 -15.93 3.68 -5.60
CA ILE A 282 -17.23 4.00 -5.01
C ILE A 282 -18.19 2.81 -5.14
N ALA A 283 -18.26 2.22 -6.34
CA ALA A 283 -19.11 1.05 -6.59
C ALA A 283 -18.71 -0.13 -5.71
N GLN A 284 -17.41 -0.39 -5.57
CA GLN A 284 -16.87 -1.46 -4.74
C GLN A 284 -17.15 -1.22 -3.24
N SER A 285 -17.01 0.02 -2.76
CA SER A 285 -17.33 0.38 -1.38
C SER A 285 -18.81 0.17 -1.07
N VAL A 286 -19.71 0.65 -1.94
CA VAL A 286 -21.16 0.47 -1.76
C VAL A 286 -21.54 -1.02 -1.80
N LYS A 287 -20.95 -1.79 -2.73
CA LYS A 287 -21.16 -3.24 -2.82
C LYS A 287 -20.72 -3.94 -1.52
N SER A 288 -19.55 -3.62 -1.01
CA SER A 288 -19.02 -4.18 0.23
C SER A 288 -19.90 -3.89 1.44
N VAL A 289 -20.42 -2.66 1.56
CA VAL A 289 -21.39 -2.31 2.62
C VAL A 289 -22.67 -3.14 2.49
N ARG A 290 -23.16 -3.35 1.26
CA ARG A 290 -24.36 -4.11 1.00
C ARG A 290 -24.18 -5.60 1.38
N GLU A 291 -23.02 -6.17 1.09
CA GLU A 291 -22.70 -7.57 1.44
C GLU A 291 -22.63 -7.77 2.97
N LEU A 292 -22.05 -6.80 3.70
CA LEU A 292 -21.93 -6.85 5.16
C LEU A 292 -23.24 -6.63 5.91
N TYR A 293 -24.12 -5.79 5.37
CA TYR A 293 -25.31 -5.29 6.06
C TYR A 293 -26.53 -5.39 5.14
N GLN A 294 -26.97 -6.63 4.85
CA GLN A 294 -28.03 -6.92 3.88
C GLN A 294 -29.37 -6.28 4.28
N ASP A 295 -29.65 -6.22 5.59
CA ASP A 295 -30.94 -5.75 6.13
C ASP A 295 -30.96 -4.24 6.47
N LYS A 296 -29.83 -3.53 6.31
CA LYS A 296 -29.74 -2.10 6.62
C LYS A 296 -29.99 -1.23 5.38
N LYS A 297 -30.68 -0.12 5.59
CA LYS A 297 -30.78 0.95 4.57
C LYS A 297 -29.42 1.61 4.41
N ILE A 298 -28.95 1.72 3.17
CA ILE A 298 -27.71 2.42 2.85
C ILE A 298 -28.03 3.85 2.41
N THR A 299 -27.33 4.82 3.00
CA THR A 299 -27.32 6.23 2.57
C THR A 299 -25.87 6.59 2.25
N VAL A 300 -25.62 7.07 1.04
CA VAL A 300 -24.29 7.51 0.58
C VAL A 300 -24.26 9.01 0.48
N ILE A 301 -23.24 9.64 1.07
CA ILE A 301 -22.93 11.06 0.91
C ILE A 301 -21.60 11.13 0.17
N PHE A 302 -21.60 11.71 -1.03
CA PHE A 302 -20.41 11.82 -1.87
C PHE A 302 -20.00 13.28 -2.04
N GLN A 303 -18.72 13.58 -1.80
CA GLN A 303 -18.11 14.87 -2.10
C GLN A 303 -17.05 14.68 -3.19
N PRO A 304 -17.25 15.22 -4.39
CA PRO A 304 -16.24 15.20 -5.46
C PRO A 304 -14.95 15.87 -5.00
N HIS A 305 -13.80 15.28 -5.33
CA HIS A 305 -12.52 15.78 -4.84
C HIS A 305 -11.92 16.88 -5.72
N LEU A 306 -11.90 16.71 -7.03
CA LEU A 306 -11.35 17.67 -8.00
C LEU A 306 -12.27 17.80 -9.20
N TYR A 307 -12.43 19.02 -9.72
CA TYR A 307 -13.22 19.28 -10.93
C TYR A 307 -12.71 18.50 -12.15
N THR A 308 -11.40 18.34 -12.26
CA THR A 308 -10.75 17.61 -13.36
C THR A 308 -11.02 16.10 -13.32
N ARG A 309 -11.18 15.51 -12.14
CA ARG A 309 -11.47 14.08 -11.95
C ARG A 309 -12.95 13.72 -11.97
N THR A 310 -13.83 14.72 -11.97
CA THR A 310 -15.29 14.51 -12.00
C THR A 310 -15.93 14.91 -13.33
N ARG A 311 -15.15 15.44 -14.27
CA ARG A 311 -15.64 15.88 -15.58
C ARG A 311 -15.70 14.76 -16.61
N ASP A 312 -14.87 13.79 -16.51
CA ASP A 312 -14.71 12.61 -17.39
C ASP A 312 -15.34 11.38 -16.76
#